data_fb3d57d227b1c607038abbc0550d1e6a
#
_entry.id   fb3d57d227b1c607038abbc0550d1e6a
#
_cell.length_a   1.000
_cell.length_b   1.000
_cell.length_c   1.000
_cell.angle_alpha   90.00
_cell.angle_beta   90.00
_cell.angle_gamma   90.00
#
_symmetry.space_group_name_H-M   'P 1'
#
loop_
_entity.id
_entity.type
_entity.pdbx_description
1 polymer ?
#
loop_
_entity_poly.entity_id
_entity_poly.type
_entity_poly.pdbx_seq_one_letter_code
_entity_poly.pdbx_strand_id
1 'polypeptide(L)'
;MSTKHVQVAIYTSYLHIIGGIETFILNFTDLMKSDFEMVVVCPRLPEEVAKRIPVPVIQTQEPISCDTLIMIRMMDPIPKHITYQKSIRMCHAMKSNPSWRILQDCDKVVHVSKASKTSFQSSGEVIYNPLGYSEKKALLLVSATRIPALDKGKNAERMLKLAKMLNDKEIPFLWFNFSDAPLQNAPKGFVNVGHFAELQPYIKRADYLVQLSDHEGFGYSVLEALMVGTAVICTPFETTKELDVIDGKNGYIIPFDLNFDVEKLLKVPEFSYTYDNDKIKTKWTKLLKSKPKPKSKTHSPHDLVMVRVSMSYHDLHLNRYLNRNQCVQMTRERAEYLANYKPSPLVTILEE
;
A
#
# COMPACT_ATOMS: atom_id res chain seq x y z
N MET A 1 -5.84 -49.07 -12.56
CA MET A 1 -5.38 -47.85 -11.85
C MET A 1 -5.50 -48.10 -10.37
N SER A 2 -4.48 -47.86 -9.57
CA SER A 2 -4.52 -48.06 -8.13
C SER A 2 -5.42 -46.99 -7.53
N THR A 3 -6.49 -47.39 -6.81
CA THR A 3 -7.38 -46.47 -6.09
C THR A 3 -6.56 -45.83 -4.96
N LYS A 4 -6.46 -44.51 -4.94
CA LYS A 4 -5.77 -43.80 -3.87
C LYS A 4 -6.60 -43.93 -2.59
N HIS A 5 -6.01 -44.46 -1.51
CA HIS A 5 -6.64 -44.50 -0.19
C HIS A 5 -6.14 -43.36 0.69
N VAL A 6 -7.04 -42.70 1.43
CA VAL A 6 -6.73 -41.66 2.43
C VAL A 6 -7.61 -41.86 3.67
N GLN A 7 -7.20 -41.33 4.81
CA GLN A 7 -8.02 -41.45 6.02
C GLN A 7 -9.27 -40.56 5.95
N VAL A 8 -9.15 -39.34 5.41
CA VAL A 8 -10.28 -38.40 5.33
C VAL A 8 -10.38 -37.76 3.95
N ALA A 9 -11.52 -37.92 3.30
CA ALA A 9 -11.86 -37.15 2.09
C ALA A 9 -12.93 -36.10 2.41
N ILE A 10 -12.69 -34.87 2.03
CA ILE A 10 -13.64 -33.75 2.17
C ILE A 10 -14.21 -33.44 0.81
N TYR A 11 -15.51 -33.62 0.63
CA TYR A 11 -16.17 -33.34 -0.64
C TYR A 11 -17.07 -32.12 -0.61
N THR A 12 -16.96 -31.29 -1.65
CA THR A 12 -17.89 -30.22 -1.98
C THR A 12 -18.00 -30.07 -3.49
N SER A 13 -19.20 -29.83 -4.02
CA SER A 13 -19.44 -29.72 -5.46
C SER A 13 -18.79 -28.46 -6.08
N TYR A 14 -18.58 -27.40 -5.30
CA TYR A 14 -17.90 -26.19 -5.70
C TYR A 14 -17.43 -25.35 -4.50
N LEU A 15 -16.46 -24.47 -4.74
CA LEU A 15 -16.05 -23.41 -3.83
C LEU A 15 -15.98 -22.07 -4.58
N HIS A 16 -16.15 -20.99 -3.84
CA HIS A 16 -15.98 -19.62 -4.32
C HIS A 16 -14.59 -19.08 -3.91
N ILE A 17 -14.26 -17.84 -4.31
CA ILE A 17 -13.00 -17.19 -3.90
C ILE A 17 -13.05 -16.80 -2.42
N ILE A 18 -14.22 -16.37 -1.94
CA ILE A 18 -14.45 -15.93 -0.55
C ILE A 18 -15.79 -16.49 -0.07
N GLY A 19 -15.81 -17.05 1.14
CA GLY A 19 -17.04 -17.52 1.79
C GLY A 19 -16.76 -18.27 3.10
N GLY A 20 -17.82 -18.54 3.87
CA GLY A 20 -17.70 -19.24 5.15
C GLY A 20 -17.32 -20.72 5.00
N ILE A 21 -17.76 -21.37 3.91
CA ILE A 21 -17.38 -22.75 3.59
C ILE A 21 -15.91 -22.85 3.22
N GLU A 22 -15.43 -21.94 2.40
CA GLU A 22 -14.02 -21.82 2.01
C GLU A 22 -13.13 -21.61 3.24
N THR A 23 -13.52 -20.69 4.11
CA THR A 23 -12.83 -20.43 5.39
C THR A 23 -12.83 -21.67 6.29
N PHE A 24 -13.97 -22.40 6.37
CA PHE A 24 -14.03 -23.66 7.11
C PHE A 24 -13.04 -24.69 6.57
N ILE A 25 -13.04 -24.95 5.27
CA ILE A 25 -12.15 -25.95 4.66
C ILE A 25 -10.67 -25.60 4.93
N LEU A 26 -10.29 -24.34 4.74
CA LEU A 26 -8.90 -23.89 5.00
C LEU A 26 -8.50 -24.14 6.46
N ASN A 27 -9.31 -23.68 7.41
CA ASN A 27 -9.00 -23.82 8.84
C ASN A 27 -9.08 -25.26 9.32
N PHE A 28 -10.07 -26.03 8.83
CA PHE A 28 -10.23 -27.42 9.21
C PHE A 28 -9.07 -28.29 8.69
N THR A 29 -8.71 -28.14 7.43
CA THR A 29 -7.60 -28.90 6.85
C THR A 29 -6.27 -28.52 7.48
N ASP A 30 -6.05 -27.24 7.79
CA ASP A 30 -4.83 -26.80 8.48
C ASP A 30 -4.73 -27.36 9.91
N LEU A 31 -5.84 -27.37 10.64
CA LEU A 31 -5.91 -27.90 12.01
C LEU A 31 -5.68 -29.41 12.06
N MET A 32 -6.21 -30.16 11.07
CA MET A 32 -6.29 -31.64 11.16
C MET A 32 -5.22 -32.37 10.34
N LYS A 33 -4.46 -31.68 9.47
CA LYS A 33 -3.49 -32.32 8.55
C LYS A 33 -2.32 -33.04 9.25
N SER A 34 -2.02 -32.68 10.49
CA SER A 34 -0.98 -33.38 11.28
C SER A 34 -1.45 -34.73 11.81
N ASP A 35 -2.76 -34.91 12.01
CA ASP A 35 -3.34 -36.07 12.66
C ASP A 35 -3.93 -37.06 11.65
N PHE A 36 -4.30 -36.57 10.44
CA PHE A 36 -4.96 -37.39 9.41
C PHE A 36 -4.37 -37.16 8.02
N GLU A 37 -4.22 -38.22 7.26
CA GLU A 37 -4.00 -38.13 5.82
C GLU A 37 -5.29 -37.72 5.14
N MET A 38 -5.31 -36.51 4.58
CA MET A 38 -6.51 -35.86 4.09
C MET A 38 -6.43 -35.45 2.62
N VAL A 39 -7.59 -35.36 1.97
CA VAL A 39 -7.73 -34.79 0.62
C VAL A 39 -9.02 -33.97 0.51
N VAL A 40 -8.97 -32.88 -0.25
CA VAL A 40 -10.16 -32.14 -0.63
C VAL A 40 -10.55 -32.48 -2.07
N VAL A 41 -11.79 -32.92 -2.26
CA VAL A 41 -12.36 -33.27 -3.56
C VAL A 41 -13.36 -32.18 -3.95
N CYS A 42 -13.03 -31.38 -4.94
CA CYS A 42 -13.87 -30.25 -5.38
C CYS A 42 -13.78 -30.06 -6.90
N PRO A 43 -14.76 -30.52 -7.70
CA PRO A 43 -14.73 -30.42 -9.17
C PRO A 43 -14.67 -28.99 -9.71
N ARG A 44 -15.27 -28.04 -9.00
CA ARG A 44 -15.31 -26.61 -9.39
C ARG A 44 -14.63 -25.75 -8.34
N LEU A 45 -13.31 -25.63 -8.44
CA LEU A 45 -12.46 -24.94 -7.48
C LEU A 45 -11.63 -23.86 -8.19
N PRO A 46 -11.72 -22.58 -7.79
CA PRO A 46 -10.81 -21.56 -8.28
C PRO A 46 -9.36 -21.85 -7.92
N GLU A 47 -8.42 -21.59 -8.82
CA GLU A 47 -7.00 -21.87 -8.63
C GLU A 47 -6.41 -21.14 -7.41
N GLU A 48 -6.84 -19.90 -7.16
CA GLU A 48 -6.44 -19.09 -6.00
C GLU A 48 -6.82 -19.74 -4.66
N VAL A 49 -7.96 -20.46 -4.62
CA VAL A 49 -8.39 -21.18 -3.42
C VAL A 49 -7.64 -22.49 -3.29
N ALA A 50 -7.43 -23.20 -4.41
CA ALA A 50 -6.69 -24.46 -4.43
C ALA A 50 -5.26 -24.28 -3.84
N LYS A 51 -4.58 -23.22 -4.22
CA LYS A 51 -3.22 -22.90 -3.71
C LYS A 51 -3.16 -22.65 -2.20
N ARG A 52 -4.27 -22.29 -1.57
CA ARG A 52 -4.35 -21.98 -0.14
C ARG A 52 -4.71 -23.20 0.72
N ILE A 53 -5.25 -24.25 0.12
CA ILE A 53 -5.62 -25.47 0.84
C ILE A 53 -4.34 -26.26 1.17
N PRO A 54 -4.04 -26.51 2.46
CA PRO A 54 -2.75 -27.07 2.88
C PRO A 54 -2.65 -28.59 2.75
N VAL A 55 -3.61 -29.22 2.05
CA VAL A 55 -3.66 -30.67 1.77
C VAL A 55 -3.91 -30.88 0.27
N PRO A 56 -3.61 -32.09 -0.30
CA PRO A 56 -3.87 -32.36 -1.70
C PRO A 56 -5.31 -32.10 -2.12
N VAL A 57 -5.48 -31.55 -3.32
CA VAL A 57 -6.79 -31.23 -3.91
C VAL A 57 -7.00 -32.03 -5.17
N ILE A 58 -8.16 -32.65 -5.29
CA ILE A 58 -8.58 -33.44 -6.46
C ILE A 58 -9.78 -32.76 -7.11
N GLN A 59 -9.65 -32.42 -8.39
CA GLN A 59 -10.71 -31.78 -9.19
C GLN A 59 -11.34 -32.73 -10.22
N THR A 60 -10.80 -33.93 -10.33
CA THR A 60 -11.26 -34.99 -11.26
C THR A 60 -12.23 -35.97 -10.58
N GLN A 61 -12.83 -36.85 -11.38
CA GLN A 61 -13.68 -37.94 -10.90
C GLN A 61 -12.88 -39.27 -10.76
N GLU A 62 -11.61 -39.18 -10.46
CA GLU A 62 -10.79 -40.37 -10.18
C GLU A 62 -11.32 -41.14 -8.96
N PRO A 63 -11.28 -42.47 -8.99
CA PRO A 63 -11.74 -43.29 -7.85
C PRO A 63 -10.87 -43.02 -6.61
N ILE A 64 -11.53 -42.67 -5.50
CA ILE A 64 -10.94 -42.43 -4.20
C ILE A 64 -11.53 -43.39 -3.19
N SER A 65 -10.70 -43.94 -2.31
CA SER A 65 -11.13 -44.69 -1.13
C SER A 65 -10.73 -43.93 0.14
N CYS A 66 -11.63 -43.85 1.12
CA CYS A 66 -11.30 -43.20 2.40
C CYS A 66 -11.99 -43.91 3.59
N ASP A 67 -11.43 -43.71 4.79
CA ASP A 67 -12.09 -44.17 6.00
C ASP A 67 -13.33 -43.30 6.31
N THR A 68 -13.17 -41.99 6.23
CA THR A 68 -14.26 -41.03 6.50
C THR A 68 -14.43 -40.05 5.33
N LEU A 69 -15.65 -39.98 4.83
CA LEU A 69 -16.08 -38.96 3.86
C LEU A 69 -16.81 -37.83 4.61
N ILE A 70 -16.32 -36.59 4.47
CA ILE A 70 -16.98 -35.39 4.98
C ILE A 70 -17.63 -34.63 3.83
N MET A 71 -18.97 -34.58 3.84
CA MET A 71 -19.78 -33.84 2.88
C MET A 71 -20.01 -32.42 3.39
N ILE A 72 -19.46 -31.42 2.73
CA ILE A 72 -19.52 -30.03 3.22
C ILE A 72 -20.89 -29.38 2.98
N ARG A 73 -21.56 -29.74 1.92
CA ARG A 73 -22.87 -29.16 1.60
C ARG A 73 -24.00 -30.13 1.96
N MET A 74 -24.99 -29.62 2.67
CA MET A 74 -26.12 -30.42 3.19
C MET A 74 -27.00 -31.04 2.10
N MET A 75 -26.97 -30.52 0.87
CA MET A 75 -27.80 -30.98 -0.25
C MET A 75 -26.97 -31.63 -1.39
N ASP A 76 -25.65 -31.71 -1.30
CA ASP A 76 -24.87 -32.40 -2.31
C ASP A 76 -25.09 -33.94 -2.21
N PRO A 77 -25.35 -34.64 -3.31
CA PRO A 77 -25.37 -36.09 -3.29
C PRO A 77 -23.96 -36.64 -3.06
N ILE A 78 -23.91 -37.83 -2.45
CA ILE A 78 -22.62 -38.53 -2.29
C ILE A 78 -22.08 -38.91 -3.68
N PRO A 79 -20.82 -38.53 -4.02
CA PRO A 79 -20.26 -38.82 -5.33
C PRO A 79 -19.94 -40.31 -5.52
N LYS A 80 -20.36 -40.88 -6.64
CA LYS A 80 -20.25 -42.35 -6.92
C LYS A 80 -18.80 -42.84 -7.03
N HIS A 81 -17.84 -41.96 -7.28
CA HIS A 81 -16.41 -42.30 -7.41
C HIS A 81 -15.65 -42.31 -6.08
N ILE A 82 -16.31 -41.99 -4.96
CA ILE A 82 -15.71 -42.03 -3.62
C ILE A 82 -16.30 -43.21 -2.85
N THR A 83 -15.45 -44.16 -2.45
CA THR A 83 -15.81 -45.25 -1.52
C THR A 83 -15.33 -44.89 -0.12
N TYR A 84 -16.16 -45.16 0.89
CA TYR A 84 -15.88 -44.77 2.27
C TYR A 84 -16.42 -45.81 3.25
N GLN A 85 -15.88 -45.82 4.48
CA GLN A 85 -16.38 -46.63 5.58
C GLN A 85 -17.42 -45.88 6.43
N LYS A 86 -17.22 -44.54 6.58
CA LYS A 86 -18.08 -43.66 7.36
C LYS A 86 -18.30 -42.34 6.64
N SER A 87 -19.51 -41.77 6.77
CA SER A 87 -19.85 -40.48 6.19
C SER A 87 -20.36 -39.48 7.23
N ILE A 88 -19.95 -38.23 7.08
CA ILE A 88 -20.34 -37.09 7.91
C ILE A 88 -20.88 -36.02 6.98
N ARG A 89 -22.03 -35.46 7.26
CA ARG A 89 -22.61 -34.34 6.52
C ARG A 89 -22.59 -33.09 7.37
N MET A 90 -21.92 -32.04 6.86
CA MET A 90 -21.89 -30.75 7.49
C MET A 90 -23.10 -29.88 7.12
N CYS A 91 -23.63 -29.16 8.08
CA CYS A 91 -24.69 -28.17 7.88
C CYS A 91 -24.21 -26.79 8.29
N HIS A 92 -23.83 -26.00 7.29
CA HIS A 92 -23.31 -24.63 7.44
C HIS A 92 -24.39 -23.55 7.33
N ALA A 93 -25.67 -23.93 7.23
CA ALA A 93 -26.77 -23.01 6.99
C ALA A 93 -27.80 -23.01 8.13
N MET A 94 -28.63 -21.99 8.15
CA MET A 94 -29.90 -21.96 8.85
C MET A 94 -31.01 -22.22 7.83
N LYS A 95 -32.11 -22.89 8.23
CA LYS A 95 -33.23 -23.16 7.37
C LYS A 95 -34.05 -21.91 7.11
N SER A 96 -33.58 -21.10 6.15
CA SER A 96 -34.26 -19.88 5.69
C SER A 96 -35.22 -20.10 4.52
N ASN A 97 -35.14 -21.26 3.86
CA ASN A 97 -36.01 -21.67 2.77
C ASN A 97 -36.67 -23.01 3.12
N PRO A 98 -38.03 -23.16 2.98
CA PRO A 98 -38.72 -24.38 3.26
C PRO A 98 -38.23 -25.60 2.47
N SER A 99 -37.70 -25.40 1.27
CA SER A 99 -37.18 -26.50 0.42
C SER A 99 -35.78 -26.98 0.89
N TRP A 100 -35.09 -26.25 1.76
CA TRP A 100 -33.81 -26.68 2.29
C TRP A 100 -33.97 -27.83 3.26
N ARG A 101 -33.26 -28.91 2.98
CA ARG A 101 -33.23 -30.11 3.79
C ARG A 101 -31.82 -30.67 3.86
N ILE A 102 -31.53 -31.37 4.93
CA ILE A 102 -30.31 -32.15 5.06
C ILE A 102 -30.58 -33.53 4.49
N LEU A 103 -29.78 -33.97 3.51
CA LEU A 103 -29.91 -35.34 3.00
C LEU A 103 -29.52 -36.32 4.10
N GLN A 104 -30.32 -37.37 4.26
CA GLN A 104 -30.16 -38.40 5.32
C GLN A 104 -29.40 -39.63 4.79
N ASP A 105 -28.54 -39.43 3.81
CA ASP A 105 -27.73 -40.47 3.15
C ASP A 105 -26.34 -40.60 3.78
N CYS A 106 -26.19 -40.21 5.05
CA CYS A 106 -24.92 -40.17 5.79
C CYS A 106 -25.09 -40.75 7.19
N ASP A 107 -24.00 -41.25 7.79
CA ASP A 107 -24.01 -41.85 9.12
C ASP A 107 -24.16 -40.81 10.22
N LYS A 108 -23.60 -39.60 10.03
CA LYS A 108 -23.70 -38.51 11.00
C LYS A 108 -23.97 -37.17 10.34
N VAL A 109 -24.71 -36.31 11.05
CA VAL A 109 -24.89 -34.89 10.70
C VAL A 109 -24.21 -34.03 11.75
N VAL A 110 -23.46 -33.07 11.30
CA VAL A 110 -22.78 -32.07 12.14
C VAL A 110 -23.28 -30.69 11.77
N HIS A 111 -23.75 -29.95 12.75
CA HIS A 111 -24.17 -28.56 12.63
C HIS A 111 -23.05 -27.66 13.13
N VAL A 112 -22.74 -26.58 12.40
CA VAL A 112 -21.73 -25.60 12.79
C VAL A 112 -22.17 -24.69 13.94
N SER A 113 -23.43 -24.75 14.36
CA SER A 113 -23.96 -23.99 15.51
C SER A 113 -25.25 -24.61 16.06
N LYS A 114 -25.59 -24.27 17.33
CA LYS A 114 -26.87 -24.62 17.95
C LYS A 114 -28.05 -24.03 17.17
N ALA A 115 -27.91 -22.81 16.66
CA ALA A 115 -28.93 -22.15 15.84
C ALA A 115 -29.22 -22.91 14.56
N SER A 116 -28.18 -23.38 13.84
CA SER A 116 -28.35 -24.27 12.68
C SER A 116 -29.12 -25.56 13.05
N LYS A 117 -28.68 -26.27 14.09
CA LYS A 117 -29.35 -27.49 14.58
C LYS A 117 -30.82 -27.26 14.88
N THR A 118 -31.15 -26.22 15.63
CA THR A 118 -32.54 -25.88 16.00
C THR A 118 -33.37 -25.54 14.78
N SER A 119 -32.85 -24.76 13.82
CA SER A 119 -33.58 -24.36 12.62
C SER A 119 -34.00 -25.54 11.73
N PHE A 120 -33.20 -26.60 11.71
CA PHE A 120 -33.52 -27.85 10.98
C PHE A 120 -34.20 -28.89 11.82
N GLN A 121 -34.42 -28.65 13.14
CA GLN A 121 -34.99 -29.63 14.08
C GLN A 121 -34.22 -30.98 14.01
N SER A 122 -32.88 -30.90 13.91
CA SER A 122 -32.01 -32.05 13.67
C SER A 122 -31.54 -32.68 14.98
N SER A 123 -31.36 -34.00 14.99
CA SER A 123 -30.70 -34.74 16.08
C SER A 123 -29.19 -34.71 16.00
N GLY A 124 -28.60 -34.14 14.90
CA GLY A 124 -27.15 -34.12 14.67
C GLY A 124 -26.34 -33.46 15.78
N GLU A 125 -25.04 -33.66 15.78
CA GLU A 125 -24.09 -33.04 16.72
C GLU A 125 -23.90 -31.55 16.39
N VAL A 126 -23.43 -30.77 17.38
CA VAL A 126 -22.99 -29.38 17.17
C VAL A 126 -21.48 -29.34 17.37
N ILE A 127 -20.76 -29.05 16.31
CA ILE A 127 -19.29 -28.79 16.36
C ILE A 127 -19.05 -27.45 15.68
N TYR A 128 -18.51 -26.49 16.44
CA TYR A 128 -18.24 -25.16 15.91
C TYR A 128 -17.09 -25.20 14.89
N ASN A 129 -17.13 -24.26 13.95
CA ASN A 129 -16.07 -24.15 12.95
C ASN A 129 -14.72 -23.83 13.62
N PRO A 130 -13.63 -24.50 13.21
CA PRO A 130 -12.31 -24.13 13.65
C PRO A 130 -11.92 -22.77 13.06
N LEU A 131 -11.12 -22.01 13.80
CA LEU A 131 -10.53 -20.77 13.36
C LEU A 131 -9.04 -20.80 13.59
N GLY A 132 -8.27 -20.78 12.51
CA GLY A 132 -6.83 -20.56 12.59
C GLY A 132 -6.57 -19.08 12.85
N TYR A 133 -5.67 -18.80 13.78
CA TYR A 133 -5.19 -17.45 14.02
C TYR A 133 -3.95 -17.20 13.15
N SER A 134 -3.99 -16.19 12.31
CA SER A 134 -2.82 -15.70 11.60
C SER A 134 -2.25 -14.51 12.35
N GLU A 135 -0.99 -14.61 12.77
CA GLU A 135 -0.25 -13.48 13.35
C GLU A 135 0.16 -12.44 12.27
N LYS A 136 -0.02 -12.78 10.99
CA LYS A 136 0.30 -11.89 9.88
C LYS A 136 -0.67 -10.69 9.88
N LYS A 137 -0.18 -9.55 10.31
CA LYS A 137 -0.86 -8.27 10.18
C LYS A 137 -0.61 -7.72 8.77
N ALA A 138 -1.65 -7.20 8.12
CA ALA A 138 -1.46 -6.44 6.89
C ALA A 138 -0.83 -5.08 7.21
N LEU A 139 0.15 -4.64 6.39
CA LEU A 139 0.71 -3.30 6.50
C LEU A 139 -0.31 -2.25 6.04
N LEU A 140 -0.53 -1.24 6.85
CA LEU A 140 -1.32 -0.08 6.48
C LEU A 140 -0.38 1.06 6.08
N LEU A 141 -0.37 1.40 4.79
CA LEU A 141 0.50 2.41 4.20
C LEU A 141 -0.32 3.63 3.77
N VAL A 142 0.24 4.81 3.96
CA VAL A 142 -0.35 6.08 3.51
C VAL A 142 0.70 6.86 2.74
N SER A 143 0.31 7.50 1.65
CA SER A 143 1.11 8.50 0.96
C SER A 143 0.27 9.73 0.61
N ALA A 144 0.89 10.89 0.71
CA ALA A 144 0.31 12.17 0.29
C ALA A 144 1.21 12.77 -0.79
N THR A 145 0.90 12.49 -2.04
CA THR A 145 1.79 12.80 -3.15
C THR A 145 1.05 13.53 -4.24
N ARG A 146 1.49 14.74 -4.58
CA ARG A 146 1.05 15.41 -5.80
C ARG A 146 1.62 14.65 -7.00
N ILE A 147 0.78 14.35 -8.00
CA ILE A 147 1.16 13.62 -9.21
C ILE A 147 0.87 14.49 -10.45
N PRO A 148 1.50 15.65 -10.57
CA PRO A 148 1.34 16.44 -11.79
C PRO A 148 2.10 15.78 -12.93
N ALA A 149 1.57 15.90 -14.14
CA ALA A 149 2.20 15.38 -15.36
C ALA A 149 3.62 15.90 -15.62
N LEU A 150 4.02 16.97 -14.93
CA LEU A 150 5.32 17.65 -15.10
C LEU A 150 6.30 17.45 -13.94
N ASP A 151 5.86 16.98 -12.76
CA ASP A 151 6.73 16.80 -11.60
C ASP A 151 7.21 15.35 -11.48
N LYS A 152 8.27 15.04 -12.21
CA LYS A 152 8.90 13.71 -12.16
C LYS A 152 9.60 13.44 -10.82
N GLY A 153 9.90 14.46 -10.02
CA GLY A 153 10.62 14.33 -8.75
C GLY A 153 9.85 13.61 -7.64
N LYS A 154 8.52 13.49 -7.75
CA LYS A 154 7.69 12.73 -6.78
C LYS A 154 7.70 11.22 -7.02
N ASN A 155 8.18 10.78 -8.16
CA ASN A 155 8.47 9.40 -8.54
C ASN A 155 7.36 8.38 -8.23
N ALA A 156 6.19 8.62 -8.83
CA ALA A 156 5.02 7.74 -8.71
C ALA A 156 5.31 6.28 -9.14
N GLU A 157 6.19 6.09 -10.12
CA GLU A 157 6.59 4.75 -10.59
C GLU A 157 7.28 3.95 -9.48
N ARG A 158 8.06 4.62 -8.61
CA ARG A 158 8.71 3.96 -7.47
C ARG A 158 7.70 3.46 -6.45
N MET A 159 6.58 4.17 -6.26
CA MET A 159 5.48 3.71 -5.40
C MET A 159 4.84 2.43 -5.95
N LEU A 160 4.56 2.39 -7.25
CA LEU A 160 4.01 1.19 -7.91
C LEU A 160 4.99 0.01 -7.83
N LYS A 161 6.29 0.26 -8.01
CA LYS A 161 7.33 -0.76 -7.90
C LYS A 161 7.40 -1.33 -6.47
N LEU A 162 7.36 -0.49 -5.43
CA LEU A 162 7.33 -0.96 -4.04
C LEU A 162 6.07 -1.78 -3.74
N ALA A 163 4.91 -1.33 -4.18
CA ALA A 163 3.66 -2.08 -4.01
C ALA A 163 3.69 -3.44 -4.74
N LYS A 164 4.33 -3.50 -5.91
CA LYS A 164 4.57 -4.77 -6.62
C LYS A 164 5.51 -5.68 -5.83
N MET A 165 6.60 -5.17 -5.27
CA MET A 165 7.53 -5.95 -4.45
C MET A 165 6.85 -6.57 -3.23
N LEU A 166 5.94 -5.84 -2.57
CA LEU A 166 5.13 -6.36 -1.46
C LEU A 166 4.23 -7.52 -1.93
N ASN A 167 3.58 -7.39 -3.08
CA ASN A 167 2.76 -8.47 -3.66
C ASN A 167 3.60 -9.68 -4.07
N ASP A 168 4.76 -9.49 -4.71
CA ASP A 168 5.66 -10.56 -5.15
C ASP A 168 6.19 -11.39 -3.96
N LYS A 169 6.26 -10.77 -2.76
CA LYS A 169 6.63 -11.43 -1.49
C LYS A 169 5.42 -11.88 -0.67
N GLU A 170 4.22 -11.80 -1.22
CA GLU A 170 2.96 -12.15 -0.53
C GLU A 170 2.78 -11.44 0.82
N ILE A 171 3.35 -10.24 0.98
CA ILE A 171 3.16 -9.40 2.14
C ILE A 171 1.81 -8.68 2.00
N PRO A 172 0.84 -8.97 2.88
CA PRO A 172 -0.46 -8.31 2.78
C PRO A 172 -0.32 -6.84 3.16
N PHE A 173 -0.88 -5.94 2.33
CA PHE A 173 -0.90 -4.51 2.60
C PHE A 173 -2.17 -3.86 2.07
N LEU A 174 -2.46 -2.67 2.63
CA LEU A 174 -3.43 -1.73 2.11
C LEU A 174 -2.76 -0.35 2.08
N TRP A 175 -2.61 0.21 0.88
CA TRP A 175 -1.91 1.48 0.66
C TRP A 175 -2.88 2.53 0.15
N PHE A 176 -3.20 3.52 0.97
CA PHE A 176 -4.00 4.68 0.58
C PHE A 176 -3.10 5.79 0.04
N ASN A 177 -3.27 6.10 -1.24
CA ASN A 177 -2.56 7.20 -1.88
C ASN A 177 -3.49 8.40 -2.04
N PHE A 178 -3.22 9.46 -1.31
CA PHE A 178 -3.90 10.74 -1.40
C PHE A 178 -3.18 11.62 -2.42
N SER A 179 -3.81 11.85 -3.56
CA SER A 179 -3.19 12.58 -4.67
C SER A 179 -4.23 13.33 -5.50
N ASP A 180 -3.77 14.31 -6.26
CA ASP A 180 -4.57 15.08 -7.21
C ASP A 180 -4.92 14.30 -8.49
N ALA A 181 -4.21 13.22 -8.77
CA ALA A 181 -4.52 12.33 -9.88
C ALA A 181 -4.31 10.85 -9.46
N PRO A 182 -5.11 9.90 -10.01
CA PRO A 182 -4.93 8.48 -9.73
C PRO A 182 -3.69 7.94 -10.43
N LEU A 183 -2.95 7.07 -9.75
CA LEU A 183 -1.91 6.25 -10.37
C LEU A 183 -2.56 5.16 -11.20
N GLN A 184 -2.20 5.13 -12.49
CA GLN A 184 -2.65 4.08 -13.41
C GLN A 184 -1.92 2.76 -13.13
N ASN A 185 -2.56 1.63 -13.46
CA ASN A 185 -1.99 0.29 -13.28
C ASN A 185 -1.56 -0.02 -11.83
N ALA A 186 -2.24 0.57 -10.86
CA ALA A 186 -1.98 0.31 -9.46
C ALA A 186 -2.19 -1.18 -9.13
N PRO A 187 -1.24 -1.84 -8.45
CA PRO A 187 -1.35 -3.25 -8.10
C PRO A 187 -2.38 -3.48 -6.98
N LYS A 188 -2.74 -4.76 -6.74
CA LYS A 188 -3.64 -5.15 -5.66
C LYS A 188 -3.15 -4.59 -4.31
N GLY A 189 -4.07 -4.09 -3.50
CA GLY A 189 -3.76 -3.45 -2.21
C GLY A 189 -3.46 -1.95 -2.29
N PHE A 190 -3.29 -1.37 -3.48
CA PHE A 190 -3.06 0.05 -3.68
C PHE A 190 -4.38 0.77 -4.02
N VAL A 191 -4.74 1.79 -3.25
CA VAL A 191 -6.02 2.52 -3.36
C VAL A 191 -5.77 4.00 -3.63
N ASN A 192 -6.21 4.51 -4.76
CA ASN A 192 -6.23 5.94 -5.04
C ASN A 192 -7.44 6.58 -4.35
N VAL A 193 -7.21 7.49 -3.41
CA VAL A 193 -8.27 8.08 -2.57
C VAL A 193 -8.72 9.44 -3.10
N GLY A 194 -7.88 10.13 -3.87
CA GLY A 194 -8.13 11.50 -4.30
C GLY A 194 -7.58 12.53 -3.31
N HIS A 195 -7.98 13.80 -3.50
CA HIS A 195 -7.52 14.92 -2.68
C HIS A 195 -8.34 15.05 -1.40
N PHE A 196 -7.67 15.18 -0.27
CA PHE A 196 -8.28 15.42 1.04
C PHE A 196 -7.59 16.59 1.76
N ALA A 197 -8.37 17.42 2.44
CA ALA A 197 -7.85 18.57 3.17
C ALA A 197 -7.13 18.17 4.48
N GLU A 198 -7.58 17.11 5.12
CA GLU A 198 -7.03 16.65 6.42
C GLU A 198 -6.50 15.22 6.31
N LEU A 199 -5.17 15.08 6.28
CA LEU A 199 -4.49 13.78 6.16
C LEU A 199 -4.06 13.19 7.50
N GLN A 200 -3.86 14.01 8.52
CA GLN A 200 -3.33 13.57 9.82
C GLN A 200 -4.09 12.41 10.46
N PRO A 201 -5.44 12.35 10.44
CA PRO A 201 -6.17 11.21 11.00
C PRO A 201 -5.84 9.88 10.33
N TYR A 202 -5.55 9.89 9.03
CA TYR A 202 -5.17 8.70 8.27
C TYR A 202 -3.71 8.32 8.55
N ILE A 203 -2.82 9.30 8.55
CA ILE A 203 -1.39 9.11 8.86
C ILE A 203 -1.24 8.48 10.24
N LYS A 204 -1.93 9.01 11.26
CA LYS A 204 -1.87 8.50 12.65
C LYS A 204 -2.28 7.03 12.80
N ARG A 205 -3.08 6.50 11.88
CA ARG A 205 -3.55 5.10 11.90
C ARG A 205 -2.72 4.17 11.05
N ALA A 206 -1.84 4.70 10.21
CA ALA A 206 -0.98 3.91 9.35
C ALA A 206 0.20 3.30 10.11
N ASP A 207 0.71 2.20 9.62
CA ASP A 207 2.00 1.66 10.04
C ASP A 207 3.13 2.52 9.48
N TYR A 208 2.97 3.01 8.25
CA TYR A 208 3.95 3.90 7.60
C TYR A 208 3.31 4.99 6.76
N LEU A 209 3.92 6.17 6.83
CA LEU A 209 3.85 7.13 5.73
C LEU A 209 4.92 6.80 4.70
N VAL A 210 4.58 6.82 3.41
CA VAL A 210 5.50 6.53 2.30
C VAL A 210 5.76 7.79 1.49
N GLN A 211 7.04 8.20 1.40
CA GLN A 211 7.51 9.38 0.65
C GLN A 211 8.74 9.00 -0.19
N LEU A 212 8.53 8.67 -1.46
CA LEU A 212 9.58 8.15 -2.36
C LEU A 212 10.09 9.17 -3.38
N SER A 213 10.12 10.44 -2.99
CA SER A 213 10.57 11.55 -3.84
C SER A 213 12.06 11.49 -4.11
N ASP A 214 12.49 12.05 -5.25
CA ASP A 214 13.91 12.30 -5.55
C ASP A 214 14.44 13.50 -4.78
N HIS A 215 13.59 14.53 -4.61
CA HIS A 215 13.93 15.80 -3.94
C HIS A 215 12.76 16.30 -3.11
N GLU A 216 13.04 16.86 -1.95
CA GLU A 216 12.08 17.55 -1.10
C GLU A 216 12.68 18.83 -0.51
N GLY A 217 11.94 19.92 -0.64
CA GLY A 217 12.35 21.18 -0.02
C GLY A 217 12.29 21.16 1.52
N PHE A 218 11.37 20.37 2.10
CA PHE A 218 11.26 20.18 3.54
C PHE A 218 10.72 18.80 3.91
N GLY A 219 9.67 18.29 3.22
CA GLY A 219 9.04 17.01 3.52
C GLY A 219 8.00 17.10 4.65
N TYR A 220 7.03 18.01 4.54
CA TYR A 220 5.98 18.19 5.56
C TYR A 220 5.24 16.91 5.94
N SER A 221 4.87 16.07 4.99
CA SER A 221 4.18 14.81 5.26
C SER A 221 5.01 13.85 6.14
N VAL A 222 6.34 13.83 5.93
CA VAL A 222 7.26 13.06 6.77
C VAL A 222 7.28 13.61 8.19
N LEU A 223 7.38 14.93 8.36
CA LEU A 223 7.32 15.56 9.68
C LEU A 223 5.99 15.27 10.39
N GLU A 224 4.86 15.40 9.69
CA GLU A 224 3.53 15.12 10.22
C GLU A 224 3.42 13.67 10.71
N ALA A 225 3.96 12.72 9.97
CA ALA A 225 3.98 11.31 10.36
C ALA A 225 4.80 11.09 11.63
N LEU A 226 6.03 11.62 11.68
CA LEU A 226 6.90 11.49 12.83
C LEU A 226 6.26 12.10 14.10
N MET A 227 5.62 13.28 13.98
CA MET A 227 4.97 13.95 15.10
C MET A 227 3.79 13.17 15.70
N VAL A 228 3.12 12.35 14.91
CA VAL A 228 2.00 11.50 15.40
C VAL A 228 2.43 10.09 15.75
N GLY A 229 3.74 9.78 15.69
CA GLY A 229 4.30 8.47 16.01
C GLY A 229 4.15 7.43 14.89
N THR A 230 3.88 7.87 13.65
CA THR A 230 3.81 6.98 12.48
C THR A 230 5.19 6.88 11.84
N ALA A 231 5.68 5.67 11.65
CA ALA A 231 6.96 5.42 11.01
C ALA A 231 6.94 5.86 9.53
N VAL A 232 8.11 6.10 8.94
CA VAL A 232 8.20 6.55 7.57
C VAL A 232 8.99 5.57 6.70
N ILE A 233 8.58 5.42 5.45
CA ILE A 233 9.39 4.80 4.38
C ILE A 233 9.73 5.92 3.42
N CYS A 234 10.99 6.30 3.34
CA CYS A 234 11.40 7.38 2.46
C CYS A 234 12.69 7.06 1.70
N THR A 235 12.88 7.74 0.58
CA THR A 235 14.16 7.79 -0.14
C THR A 235 15.10 8.76 0.56
N PRO A 236 16.43 8.69 0.34
CA PRO A 236 17.39 9.58 0.97
C PRO A 236 17.43 10.98 0.30
N PHE A 237 16.29 11.68 0.26
CA PHE A 237 16.24 13.07 -0.21
C PHE A 237 16.92 14.02 0.79
N GLU A 238 17.21 15.26 0.37
CA GLU A 238 18.12 16.19 1.04
C GLU A 238 17.75 16.45 2.50
N THR A 239 16.46 16.63 2.80
CA THR A 239 15.99 17.01 4.15
C THR A 239 15.73 15.82 5.07
N THR A 240 15.93 14.58 4.64
CA THR A 240 15.74 13.38 5.46
C THR A 240 16.52 13.45 6.77
N LYS A 241 17.77 13.93 6.72
CA LYS A 241 18.64 14.12 7.91
C LYS A 241 18.17 15.27 8.78
N GLU A 242 17.67 16.36 8.19
CA GLU A 242 17.17 17.53 8.92
C GLU A 242 15.89 17.23 9.70
N LEU A 243 15.12 16.23 9.25
CA LEU A 243 13.93 15.72 9.90
C LEU A 243 14.24 14.59 10.89
N ASP A 244 15.52 14.31 11.15
CA ASP A 244 15.97 13.24 12.05
C ASP A 244 15.32 11.87 11.72
N VAL A 245 15.15 11.55 10.44
CA VAL A 245 14.76 10.20 10.02
C VAL A 245 15.96 9.28 10.18
N ILE A 246 15.83 8.27 11.03
CA ILE A 246 16.89 7.32 11.37
C ILE A 246 16.45 5.93 10.96
N ASP A 247 17.21 5.31 10.04
CA ASP A 247 16.90 3.97 9.50
C ASP A 247 16.78 2.92 10.61
N GLY A 248 15.67 2.19 10.61
CA GLY A 248 15.33 1.16 11.60
C GLY A 248 14.90 1.67 12.97
N LYS A 249 14.85 3.00 13.21
CA LYS A 249 14.43 3.60 14.50
C LYS A 249 13.07 4.28 14.44
N ASN A 250 12.85 5.15 13.46
CA ASN A 250 11.57 5.85 13.26
C ASN A 250 11.08 5.76 11.83
N GLY A 251 11.71 4.92 11.02
CA GLY A 251 11.36 4.64 9.65
C GLY A 251 12.43 3.82 8.95
N TYR A 252 12.28 3.68 7.65
CA TYR A 252 13.26 3.06 6.77
C TYR A 252 13.64 4.02 5.65
N ILE A 253 14.95 4.22 5.49
CA ILE A 253 15.51 4.97 4.37
C ILE A 253 15.89 3.94 3.30
N ILE A 254 15.13 3.93 2.21
CA ILE A 254 15.29 2.95 1.14
C ILE A 254 15.98 3.56 -0.07
N PRO A 255 16.86 2.83 -0.77
CA PRO A 255 17.57 3.35 -1.92
C PRO A 255 16.62 3.73 -3.07
N PHE A 256 17.04 4.68 -3.92
CA PHE A 256 16.24 5.17 -5.04
C PHE A 256 15.88 4.09 -6.07
N ASP A 257 16.71 3.08 -6.24
CA ASP A 257 16.48 1.93 -7.13
C ASP A 257 15.60 0.83 -6.51
N LEU A 258 15.25 0.98 -5.21
CA LEU A 258 14.53 0.00 -4.39
C LEU A 258 15.27 -1.35 -4.26
N ASN A 259 16.58 -1.36 -4.32
CA ASN A 259 17.36 -2.57 -4.07
C ASN A 259 17.54 -2.78 -2.54
N PHE A 260 16.52 -3.34 -1.90
CA PHE A 260 16.52 -3.65 -0.47
C PHE A 260 15.60 -4.83 -0.18
N ASP A 261 15.77 -5.43 1.00
CA ASP A 261 14.86 -6.47 1.48
C ASP A 261 13.55 -5.85 2.00
N VAL A 262 12.47 -6.06 1.26
CA VAL A 262 11.16 -5.51 1.57
C VAL A 262 10.54 -6.15 2.83
N GLU A 263 10.98 -7.33 3.24
CA GLU A 263 10.48 -8.02 4.44
C GLU A 263 10.85 -7.28 5.73
N LYS A 264 11.90 -6.44 5.71
CA LYS A 264 12.23 -5.59 6.86
C LYS A 264 11.09 -4.64 7.27
N LEU A 265 10.19 -4.30 6.33
CA LEU A 265 9.03 -3.44 6.59
C LEU A 265 7.98 -4.10 7.51
N LEU A 266 8.02 -5.42 7.68
CA LEU A 266 7.16 -6.14 8.63
C LEU A 266 7.46 -5.76 10.09
N LYS A 267 8.65 -5.25 10.36
CA LYS A 267 9.03 -4.73 11.68
C LYS A 267 8.80 -3.22 11.74
N VAL A 268 7.58 -2.83 12.13
CA VAL A 268 7.23 -1.41 12.28
C VAL A 268 7.96 -0.84 13.50
N PRO A 269 8.78 0.23 13.36
CA PRO A 269 9.46 0.83 14.50
C PRO A 269 8.49 1.53 15.45
N GLU A 270 8.70 1.37 16.76
CA GLU A 270 8.05 2.16 17.80
C GLU A 270 9.01 3.25 18.30
N PHE A 271 8.56 4.49 18.33
CA PHE A 271 9.39 5.63 18.70
C PHE A 271 8.57 6.78 19.27
N SER A 272 9.24 7.75 19.86
CA SER A 272 8.70 9.08 20.18
C SER A 272 9.48 10.15 19.41
N TYR A 273 8.79 11.17 18.95
CA TYR A 273 9.40 12.26 18.18
C TYR A 273 8.92 13.61 18.70
N THR A 274 9.82 14.58 18.79
CA THR A 274 9.52 15.94 19.20
C THR A 274 10.02 16.93 18.18
N TYR A 275 9.20 17.91 17.85
CA TYR A 275 9.56 19.02 16.96
C TYR A 275 9.40 20.34 17.69
N ASP A 276 10.49 21.12 17.76
CA ASP A 276 10.59 22.34 18.57
C ASP A 276 9.96 23.55 17.84
N ASN A 277 8.63 23.62 17.89
CA ASN A 277 7.88 24.75 17.35
C ASN A 277 8.20 26.09 18.05
N ASP A 278 8.57 26.08 19.34
CA ASP A 278 8.86 27.31 20.08
C ASP A 278 10.18 27.94 19.60
N LYS A 279 11.16 27.11 19.32
CA LYS A 279 12.43 27.58 18.71
C LYS A 279 12.19 28.19 17.33
N ILE A 280 11.32 27.58 16.52
CA ILE A 280 10.95 28.10 15.20
C ILE A 280 10.19 29.42 15.32
N LYS A 281 9.19 29.48 16.20
CA LYS A 281 8.44 30.69 16.53
C LYS A 281 9.37 31.82 16.95
N THR A 282 10.35 31.52 17.81
CA THR A 282 11.35 32.49 18.27
C THR A 282 12.18 33.06 17.12
N LYS A 283 12.64 32.19 16.22
CA LYS A 283 13.40 32.61 15.02
C LYS A 283 12.58 33.51 14.11
N TRP A 284 11.32 33.12 13.82
CA TRP A 284 10.42 33.92 13.01
C TRP A 284 10.07 35.25 13.67
N THR A 285 9.80 35.27 14.98
CA THR A 285 9.53 36.50 15.73
C THR A 285 10.70 37.48 15.64
N LYS A 286 11.95 36.98 15.77
CA LYS A 286 13.15 37.80 15.61
C LYS A 286 13.27 38.37 14.20
N LEU A 287 13.00 37.56 13.18
CA LEU A 287 13.06 37.97 11.79
C LEU A 287 12.00 39.03 11.46
N LEU A 288 10.75 38.79 11.86
CA LEU A 288 9.63 39.71 11.60
C LEU A 288 9.77 41.06 12.34
N LYS A 289 10.38 41.05 13.51
CA LYS A 289 10.68 42.28 14.30
C LYS A 289 11.98 42.98 13.89
N SER A 290 12.80 42.35 13.04
CA SER A 290 14.04 42.98 12.56
C SER A 290 13.71 44.20 11.70
N LYS A 291 14.45 45.29 11.91
CA LYS A 291 14.32 46.48 11.06
C LYS A 291 14.68 46.09 9.63
N PRO A 292 13.95 46.62 8.62
CA PRO A 292 14.37 46.43 7.23
C PRO A 292 15.81 46.91 7.06
N LYS A 293 16.64 46.13 6.38
CA LYS A 293 17.94 46.63 5.96
C LYS A 293 17.71 47.91 5.18
N PRO A 294 18.53 48.98 5.40
CA PRO A 294 18.44 50.16 4.57
C PRO A 294 18.54 49.67 3.12
N LYS A 295 17.50 49.96 2.34
CA LYS A 295 17.55 49.67 0.91
C LYS A 295 18.80 50.34 0.39
N SER A 296 19.72 49.60 -0.19
CA SER A 296 20.77 50.18 -1.02
C SER A 296 20.10 51.23 -1.89
N LYS A 297 20.66 52.44 -1.98
CA LYS A 297 20.03 53.59 -2.66
C LYS A 297 19.25 53.07 -3.87
N THR A 298 17.90 53.12 -3.79
CA THR A 298 17.09 52.80 -4.93
C THR A 298 17.43 53.85 -5.97
N HIS A 299 18.13 53.45 -7.00
CA HIS A 299 18.26 54.25 -8.18
C HIS A 299 16.86 54.65 -8.65
N SER A 300 16.66 55.88 -8.98
CA SER A 300 15.38 56.35 -9.52
C SER A 300 14.94 55.42 -10.66
N PRO A 301 13.62 55.10 -10.79
CA PRO A 301 13.16 54.36 -11.95
C PRO A 301 13.55 54.96 -13.30
N HIS A 302 14.03 56.21 -13.27
CA HIS A 302 14.52 56.99 -14.41
C HIS A 302 16.03 56.97 -14.58
N ASP A 303 16.81 56.33 -13.69
CA ASP A 303 18.25 56.18 -13.86
C ASP A 303 18.54 55.11 -14.91
N LEU A 304 18.41 55.46 -16.16
CA LEU A 304 18.66 54.57 -17.29
C LEU A 304 20.10 54.72 -17.75
N VAL A 305 20.78 53.59 -17.92
CA VAL A 305 22.14 53.53 -18.45
C VAL A 305 22.17 52.74 -19.75
N MET A 306 23.14 53.12 -20.59
CA MET A 306 23.39 52.38 -21.82
C MET A 306 24.29 51.18 -21.51
N VAL A 307 23.95 50.02 -21.97
CA VAL A 307 24.76 48.83 -21.85
C VAL A 307 25.02 48.20 -23.20
N ARG A 308 26.19 47.57 -23.34
CA ARG A 308 26.53 46.71 -24.48
C ARG A 308 26.35 45.25 -24.07
N VAL A 309 25.56 44.50 -24.82
CA VAL A 309 25.34 43.07 -24.59
C VAL A 309 26.61 42.29 -24.89
N SER A 310 27.16 41.64 -23.88
CA SER A 310 28.40 40.86 -23.99
C SER A 310 28.14 39.46 -24.59
N MET A 311 26.96 38.89 -24.31
CA MET A 311 26.54 37.56 -24.78
C MET A 311 25.06 37.60 -25.08
N SER A 312 24.61 36.97 -26.20
CA SER A 312 23.19 36.92 -26.56
C SER A 312 22.37 36.20 -25.53
N TYR A 313 21.24 36.75 -25.09
CA TYR A 313 20.33 36.17 -24.12
C TYR A 313 18.90 36.71 -24.27
N HIS A 314 17.91 36.02 -23.70
CA HIS A 314 16.53 36.51 -23.62
C HIS A 314 16.36 37.31 -22.31
N ASP A 315 16.10 38.61 -22.43
CA ASP A 315 15.86 39.44 -21.27
C ASP A 315 14.36 39.43 -20.90
N LEU A 316 14.06 38.83 -19.74
CA LEU A 316 12.69 38.67 -19.25
C LEU A 316 12.02 39.98 -18.84
N HIS A 317 12.77 41.00 -18.41
CA HIS A 317 12.23 42.32 -18.08
C HIS A 317 11.87 43.14 -19.31
N LEU A 318 12.71 43.03 -20.33
CA LEU A 318 12.46 43.70 -21.63
C LEU A 318 11.58 42.85 -22.54
N ASN A 319 11.30 41.61 -22.13
CA ASN A 319 10.55 40.59 -22.86
C ASN A 319 11.01 40.42 -24.32
N ARG A 320 12.30 40.42 -24.56
CA ARG A 320 12.87 40.28 -25.89
C ARG A 320 14.26 39.65 -25.89
N TYR A 321 14.63 39.07 -27.01
CA TYR A 321 15.99 38.56 -27.24
C TYR A 321 16.96 39.69 -27.53
N LEU A 322 18.10 39.70 -26.82
CA LEU A 322 19.19 40.67 -27.00
C LEU A 322 20.38 39.96 -27.62
N ASN A 323 20.89 40.53 -28.71
CA ASN A 323 22.03 39.97 -29.44
C ASN A 323 23.35 40.52 -28.93
N ARG A 324 24.40 39.71 -29.01
CA ARG A 324 25.77 40.13 -28.69
C ARG A 324 26.15 41.41 -29.47
N ASN A 325 26.83 42.32 -28.77
CA ASN A 325 27.23 43.66 -29.25
C ASN A 325 26.09 44.66 -29.43
N GLN A 326 24.84 44.29 -29.19
CA GLN A 326 23.72 45.23 -29.21
C GLN A 326 23.87 46.22 -28.03
N CYS A 327 23.63 47.51 -28.28
CA CYS A 327 23.51 48.50 -27.24
C CYS A 327 22.03 48.68 -26.86
N VAL A 328 21.74 48.67 -25.56
CA VAL A 328 20.38 48.72 -25.03
C VAL A 328 20.33 49.61 -23.81
N GLN A 329 19.29 50.43 -23.69
CA GLN A 329 19.05 51.21 -22.49
C GLN A 329 18.27 50.38 -21.48
N MET A 330 18.71 50.34 -20.24
CA MET A 330 18.04 49.67 -19.12
C MET A 330 18.28 50.38 -17.80
N THR A 331 17.54 50.05 -16.75
CA THR A 331 17.77 50.67 -15.44
C THR A 331 19.18 50.34 -14.93
N ARG A 332 19.82 51.21 -14.22
CA ARG A 332 21.17 51.03 -13.65
C ARG A 332 21.20 49.75 -12.77
N GLU A 333 20.20 49.54 -11.94
CA GLU A 333 20.10 48.35 -11.10
C GLU A 333 20.11 47.05 -11.94
N ARG A 334 19.35 47.01 -13.05
CA ARG A 334 19.36 45.88 -13.97
C ARG A 334 20.70 45.70 -14.67
N ALA A 335 21.31 46.79 -15.08
CA ALA A 335 22.60 46.78 -15.73
C ALA A 335 23.70 46.20 -14.80
N GLU A 336 23.75 46.66 -13.54
CA GLU A 336 24.66 46.16 -12.52
C GLU A 336 24.46 44.68 -12.22
N TYR A 337 23.18 44.22 -12.09
CA TYR A 337 22.90 42.83 -11.92
C TYR A 337 23.45 41.97 -13.08
N LEU A 338 23.19 42.37 -14.33
CA LEU A 338 23.61 41.62 -15.50
C LEU A 338 25.13 41.70 -15.75
N ALA A 339 25.78 42.80 -15.38
CA ALA A 339 27.25 42.95 -15.44
C ALA A 339 27.99 42.08 -14.43
N ASN A 340 27.33 41.74 -13.30
CA ASN A 340 27.86 40.84 -12.26
C ASN A 340 27.35 39.40 -12.36
N TYR A 341 26.63 39.05 -13.43
CA TYR A 341 26.07 37.70 -13.60
C TYR A 341 27.15 36.63 -13.74
N LYS A 342 27.00 35.53 -13.02
CA LYS A 342 27.94 34.39 -13.06
C LYS A 342 27.32 33.25 -13.89
N PRO A 343 28.11 32.48 -14.64
CA PRO A 343 29.59 32.47 -14.66
C PRO A 343 30.25 33.59 -15.51
N SER A 344 29.45 34.31 -16.33
CA SER A 344 29.98 35.36 -17.20
C SER A 344 29.05 36.56 -17.28
N PRO A 345 29.54 37.79 -17.25
CA PRO A 345 28.75 38.99 -17.40
C PRO A 345 27.96 38.98 -18.72
N LEU A 346 26.67 39.30 -18.63
CA LEU A 346 25.79 39.38 -19.81
C LEU A 346 25.81 40.73 -20.51
N VAL A 347 26.19 41.76 -19.78
CA VAL A 347 26.32 43.14 -20.32
C VAL A 347 27.57 43.83 -19.79
N THR A 348 27.99 44.86 -20.49
CA THR A 348 28.97 45.85 -20.04
C THR A 348 28.31 47.21 -19.98
N ILE A 349 28.39 47.87 -18.84
CA ILE A 349 27.86 49.25 -18.68
C ILE A 349 28.79 50.19 -19.45
N LEU A 350 28.20 51.01 -20.28
CA LEU A 350 28.91 52.05 -21.00
C LEU A 350 28.83 53.33 -20.13
N GLU A 351 29.95 53.78 -19.56
CA GLU A 351 30.02 55.07 -18.89
C GLU A 351 29.86 56.18 -19.96
N GLU A 352 29.07 57.21 -19.64
CA GLU A 352 28.98 58.40 -20.48
C GLU A 352 30.26 59.22 -20.41
#